data_88c7d39b4ccd494ccdd5e69909fd8db9
#
_entry.id   88c7d39b4ccd494ccdd5e69909fd8db9
#
_cell.length_a   1.000
_cell.length_b   1.000
_cell.length_c   1.000
_cell.angle_alpha   90.00
_cell.angle_beta   90.00
_cell.angle_gamma   90.00
#
_symmetry.space_group_name_H-M   'P 1'
#
loop_
_entity.id
_entity.type
_entity.pdbx_description
1 polymer ?
#
loop_
_entity_poly.entity_id
_entity_poly.type
_entity_poly.pdbx_seq_one_letter_code
_entity_poly.pdbx_strand_id
1 'polypeptide(L)'
;MIHNGRRKLPYDPDEALDHLRRADPKLGALIDRVEATGGFTLKLGHTGTPFTSLLESILYQQLHGKAAATIHRRVLLLYGGQEPADPHPQALLDTPDELLRACGVSGNKIKALKDLATRTLDGTVPTHAAIRKMADHEIIERLTQVRGIGSWTVEMLLIFRLGRPDILPVTDYGVRKGYALTFQRIPKSRALSATDLPKPEVMLKRAKRWAPFRSVAAWYLWRACDLHASAGKSISSGSE
;
A
#
# COMPACT_ATOMS: atom_id res chain seq x y z
N MET A 1 -8.70 27.11 -7.62
CA MET A 1 -8.85 26.76 -6.18
C MET A 1 -8.74 25.26 -6.04
N ILE A 2 -7.60 24.76 -5.57
CA ILE A 2 -7.38 23.32 -5.35
C ILE A 2 -8.07 22.99 -4.03
N HIS A 3 -9.25 22.39 -4.11
CA HIS A 3 -9.91 21.83 -2.93
C HIS A 3 -9.08 20.65 -2.44
N ASN A 4 -8.40 20.83 -1.31
CA ASN A 4 -7.64 19.82 -0.57
C ASN A 4 -8.62 18.84 0.11
N GLY A 5 -9.45 18.18 -0.69
CA GLY A 5 -10.48 17.24 -0.24
C GLY A 5 -9.86 15.91 0.20
N ARG A 6 -9.41 15.85 1.45
CA ARG A 6 -9.06 14.57 2.09
C ARG A 6 -10.29 13.68 2.07
N ARG A 7 -10.22 12.55 1.37
CA ARG A 7 -11.33 11.57 1.39
C ARG A 7 -11.46 11.00 2.80
N LYS A 8 -12.71 11.01 3.29
CA LYS A 8 -13.07 10.36 4.55
C LYS A 8 -12.94 8.83 4.39
N LEU A 9 -12.46 8.16 5.42
CA LEU A 9 -12.47 6.69 5.48
C LEU A 9 -13.91 6.19 5.41
N PRO A 10 -14.20 5.04 4.75
CA PRO A 10 -15.55 4.48 4.66
C PRO A 10 -16.00 3.77 5.96
N TYR A 11 -15.26 3.89 7.03
CA TYR A 11 -15.51 3.37 8.38
C TYR A 11 -15.11 4.39 9.43
N ASP A 12 -15.62 4.22 10.64
CA ASP A 12 -15.26 5.05 11.80
C ASP A 12 -13.92 4.54 12.40
N PRO A 13 -12.86 5.38 12.43
CA PRO A 13 -11.60 5.01 13.04
C PRO A 13 -11.71 4.71 14.54
N ASP A 14 -12.52 5.45 15.29
CA ASP A 14 -12.64 5.25 16.74
C ASP A 14 -13.31 3.93 17.06
N GLU A 15 -14.35 3.55 16.30
CA GLU A 15 -14.98 2.23 16.37
C GLU A 15 -13.95 1.11 16.10
N ALA A 16 -13.13 1.30 15.06
CA ALA A 16 -12.11 0.31 14.70
C ALA A 16 -11.05 0.16 15.82
N LEU A 17 -10.61 1.27 16.41
CA LEU A 17 -9.62 1.23 17.49
C LEU A 17 -10.18 0.55 18.75
N ASP A 18 -11.40 0.87 19.13
CA ASP A 18 -12.08 0.26 20.27
C ASP A 18 -12.30 -1.25 20.09
N HIS A 19 -12.68 -1.66 18.86
CA HIS A 19 -12.77 -3.07 18.52
C HIS A 19 -11.42 -3.79 18.68
N LEU A 20 -10.36 -3.25 18.10
CA LEU A 20 -9.04 -3.87 18.12
C LEU A 20 -8.44 -3.95 19.53
N ARG A 21 -8.64 -2.92 20.36
CA ARG A 21 -8.21 -2.94 21.78
C ARG A 21 -8.89 -4.05 22.56
N ARG A 22 -10.20 -4.21 22.41
CA ARG A 22 -10.97 -5.28 23.07
C ARG A 22 -10.61 -6.67 22.55
N ALA A 23 -10.43 -6.80 21.23
CA ALA A 23 -10.18 -8.08 20.58
C ALA A 23 -8.79 -8.65 20.85
N ASP A 24 -7.79 -7.79 21.05
CA ASP A 24 -6.40 -8.22 21.25
C ASP A 24 -5.62 -7.25 22.17
N PRO A 25 -5.48 -7.56 23.47
CA PRO A 25 -4.81 -6.67 24.42
C PRO A 25 -3.36 -6.31 24.05
N LYS A 26 -2.62 -7.20 23.36
CA LYS A 26 -1.26 -6.88 22.91
C LYS A 26 -1.27 -5.87 21.76
N LEU A 27 -2.25 -5.98 20.85
CA LEU A 27 -2.45 -4.98 19.81
C LEU A 27 -2.94 -3.67 20.42
N GLY A 28 -3.83 -3.73 21.43
CA GLY A 28 -4.27 -2.55 22.17
C GLY A 28 -3.11 -1.78 22.80
N ALA A 29 -2.18 -2.47 23.45
CA ALA A 29 -0.98 -1.85 24.01
C ALA A 29 -0.08 -1.19 22.92
N LEU A 30 -0.02 -1.75 21.72
CA LEU A 30 0.66 -1.12 20.59
C LEU A 30 -0.09 0.14 20.12
N ILE A 31 -1.42 0.05 20.00
CA ILE A 31 -2.28 1.18 19.63
C ILE A 31 -2.03 2.34 20.60
N ASP A 32 -2.10 2.12 21.89
CA ASP A 32 -1.92 3.17 22.91
C ASP A 32 -0.55 3.84 22.83
N ARG A 33 0.50 3.06 22.57
CA ARG A 33 1.86 3.59 22.35
C ARG A 33 1.97 4.46 21.10
N VAL A 34 1.31 4.08 20.01
CA VAL A 34 1.31 4.86 18.76
C VAL A 34 0.47 6.12 18.91
N GLU A 35 -0.70 6.02 19.56
CA GLU A 35 -1.57 7.17 19.84
C GLU A 35 -0.84 8.26 20.64
N ALA A 36 0.00 7.88 21.58
CA ALA A 36 0.84 8.81 22.35
C ALA A 36 1.89 9.55 21.48
N THR A 37 2.16 9.10 20.25
CA THR A 37 3.17 9.69 19.33
C THR A 37 2.59 10.40 18.11
N GLY A 38 1.28 10.54 18.00
CA GLY A 38 0.64 11.24 16.87
C GLY A 38 -0.61 10.58 16.31
N GLY A 39 -0.96 9.41 16.79
CA GLY A 39 -2.22 8.74 16.53
C GLY A 39 -2.40 8.15 15.12
N PHE A 40 -3.63 7.65 14.88
CA PHE A 40 -4.02 7.05 13.61
C PHE A 40 -4.14 8.09 12.50
N THR A 41 -3.25 8.02 11.52
CA THR A 41 -3.19 9.02 10.43
C THR A 41 -3.25 8.39 9.04
N LEU A 42 -3.94 7.24 8.88
CA LEU A 42 -4.14 6.65 7.56
C LEU A 42 -4.89 7.63 6.66
N LYS A 43 -4.27 8.00 5.55
CA LYS A 43 -4.86 8.92 4.57
C LYS A 43 -5.10 8.17 3.28
N LEU A 44 -6.29 8.36 2.72
CA LEU A 44 -6.56 7.86 1.39
C LEU A 44 -5.87 8.75 0.35
N GLY A 45 -5.16 8.11 -0.58
CA GLY A 45 -4.51 8.80 -1.70
C GLY A 45 -5.53 9.44 -2.67
N HIS A 46 -5.01 10.18 -3.65
CA HIS A 46 -5.83 10.87 -4.66
C HIS A 46 -6.79 9.92 -5.38
N THR A 47 -7.91 10.49 -5.84
CA THR A 47 -8.99 9.80 -6.56
C THR A 47 -8.61 9.52 -8.02
N GLY A 48 -7.59 8.71 -8.25
CA GLY A 48 -7.35 8.15 -9.57
C GLY A 48 -8.31 6.99 -9.87
N THR A 49 -8.38 6.61 -11.12
CA THR A 49 -9.01 5.35 -11.51
C THR A 49 -8.16 4.16 -11.05
N PRO A 50 -8.67 2.92 -11.02
CA PRO A 50 -7.83 1.74 -10.81
C PRO A 50 -6.67 1.67 -11.81
N PHE A 51 -6.92 2.04 -13.08
CA PHE A 51 -5.89 2.12 -14.12
C PHE A 51 -4.75 3.08 -13.73
N THR A 52 -5.05 4.33 -13.37
CA THR A 52 -4.01 5.32 -13.04
C THR A 52 -3.27 4.98 -11.75
N SER A 53 -3.96 4.38 -10.77
CA SER A 53 -3.33 3.91 -9.55
C SER A 53 -2.36 2.74 -9.78
N LEU A 54 -2.70 1.81 -10.69
CA LEU A 54 -1.82 0.69 -11.06
C LEU A 54 -0.67 1.17 -11.96
N LEU A 55 -0.91 2.13 -12.87
CA LEU A 55 0.13 2.78 -13.67
C LEU A 55 1.20 3.40 -12.76
N GLU A 56 0.79 4.20 -11.78
CA GLU A 56 1.69 4.76 -10.78
C GLU A 56 2.45 3.65 -10.05
N SER A 57 1.75 2.61 -9.58
CA SER A 57 2.37 1.49 -8.88
C SER A 57 3.45 0.79 -9.71
N ILE A 58 3.20 0.52 -11.00
CA ILE A 58 4.19 -0.09 -11.91
C ILE A 58 5.42 0.82 -12.07
N LEU A 59 5.22 2.12 -12.23
CA LEU A 59 6.31 3.06 -12.42
C LEU A 59 7.19 3.18 -11.17
N TYR A 60 6.61 3.06 -9.97
CA TYR A 60 7.32 3.18 -8.70
C TYR A 60 8.03 1.90 -8.23
N GLN A 61 7.73 0.72 -8.82
CA GLN A 61 8.38 -0.54 -8.43
C GLN A 61 9.91 -0.45 -8.52
N GLN A 62 10.61 -0.93 -7.48
CA GLN A 62 12.08 -1.03 -7.41
C GLN A 62 12.84 0.29 -7.63
N LEU A 63 12.24 1.42 -7.35
CA LEU A 63 12.87 2.74 -7.47
C LEU A 63 12.75 3.53 -6.16
N HIS A 64 13.73 4.42 -5.93
CA HIS A 64 13.60 5.43 -4.88
C HIS A 64 12.55 6.47 -5.28
N GLY A 65 11.77 6.96 -4.30
CA GLY A 65 10.62 7.82 -4.51
C GLY A 65 10.88 9.03 -5.43
N LYS A 66 12.03 9.72 -5.30
CA LYS A 66 12.37 10.88 -6.17
C LYS A 66 12.58 10.47 -7.63
N ALA A 67 13.29 9.38 -7.89
CA ALA A 67 13.50 8.88 -9.24
C ALA A 67 12.19 8.41 -9.88
N ALA A 68 11.38 7.66 -9.13
CA ALA A 68 10.07 7.22 -9.58
C ALA A 68 9.14 8.39 -9.92
N ALA A 69 9.08 9.42 -9.06
CA ALA A 69 8.29 10.62 -9.30
C ALA A 69 8.72 11.38 -10.56
N THR A 70 10.03 11.45 -10.82
CA THR A 70 10.56 12.08 -12.04
C THR A 70 10.12 11.34 -13.30
N ILE A 71 10.25 10.00 -13.31
CA ILE A 71 9.82 9.15 -14.44
C ILE A 71 8.31 9.28 -14.63
N HIS A 72 7.53 9.16 -13.56
CA HIS A 72 6.08 9.28 -13.60
C HIS A 72 5.66 10.62 -14.20
N ARG A 73 6.21 11.73 -13.71
CA ARG A 73 5.92 13.06 -14.26
C ARG A 73 6.24 13.16 -15.76
N ARG A 74 7.39 12.61 -16.22
CA ARG A 74 7.75 12.61 -17.64
C ARG A 74 6.75 11.81 -18.48
N VAL A 75 6.30 10.65 -17.99
CA VAL A 75 5.27 9.86 -18.67
C VAL A 75 3.95 10.64 -18.77
N LEU A 76 3.50 11.29 -17.70
CA LEU A 76 2.27 12.09 -17.73
C LEU A 76 2.35 13.28 -18.68
N LEU A 77 3.53 13.90 -18.84
CA LEU A 77 3.76 15.00 -19.77
C LEU A 77 3.63 14.59 -21.26
N LEU A 78 3.81 13.30 -21.60
CA LEU A 78 3.55 12.81 -22.95
C LEU A 78 2.08 13.00 -23.36
N TYR A 79 1.15 13.02 -22.40
CA TYR A 79 -0.30 13.07 -22.64
C TYR A 79 -0.92 14.44 -22.36
N GLY A 80 -0.30 15.22 -21.49
CA GLY A 80 -0.79 16.54 -21.09
C GLY A 80 -0.02 17.73 -21.67
N GLY A 81 1.08 17.49 -22.38
CA GLY A 81 1.92 18.54 -22.91
C GLY A 81 2.65 19.33 -21.82
N GLN A 82 2.26 20.57 -21.55
CA GLN A 82 2.89 21.41 -20.52
C GLN A 82 2.50 21.02 -19.09
N GLU A 83 1.28 20.50 -18.90
CA GLU A 83 0.78 20.03 -17.61
C GLU A 83 0.65 18.51 -17.63
N PRO A 84 1.06 17.81 -16.53
CA PRO A 84 0.92 16.37 -16.44
C PRO A 84 -0.55 15.94 -16.48
N ALA A 85 -0.89 14.96 -17.34
CA ALA A 85 -2.22 14.38 -17.41
C ALA A 85 -2.17 12.85 -17.46
N ASP A 86 -3.14 12.21 -16.82
CA ASP A 86 -3.28 10.76 -16.89
C ASP A 86 -3.61 10.31 -18.32
N PRO A 87 -2.93 9.29 -18.86
CA PRO A 87 -3.24 8.77 -20.19
C PRO A 87 -4.60 8.08 -20.22
N HIS A 88 -5.28 8.20 -21.37
CA HIS A 88 -6.32 7.23 -21.70
C HIS A 88 -5.66 5.87 -22.02
N PRO A 89 -6.23 4.71 -21.63
CA PRO A 89 -5.62 3.41 -21.91
C PRO A 89 -5.23 3.20 -23.37
N GLN A 90 -6.09 3.58 -24.31
CA GLN A 90 -5.79 3.48 -25.75
C GLN A 90 -4.57 4.33 -26.14
N ALA A 91 -4.49 5.57 -25.66
CA ALA A 91 -3.34 6.45 -25.94
C ALA A 91 -2.03 5.86 -25.42
N LEU A 92 -2.06 5.18 -24.26
CA LEU A 92 -0.89 4.48 -23.74
C LEU A 92 -0.50 3.28 -24.62
N LEU A 93 -1.46 2.55 -25.19
CA LEU A 93 -1.19 1.47 -26.15
C LEU A 93 -0.55 1.99 -27.43
N ASP A 94 -1.04 3.11 -27.95
CA ASP A 94 -0.58 3.69 -29.21
C ASP A 94 0.78 4.40 -29.06
N THR A 95 1.22 4.70 -27.84
CA THR A 95 2.51 5.35 -27.59
C THR A 95 3.67 4.43 -27.96
N PRO A 96 4.60 4.84 -28.84
CA PRO A 96 5.79 4.05 -29.15
C PRO A 96 6.65 3.76 -27.91
N ASP A 97 7.21 2.54 -27.85
CA ASP A 97 8.04 2.11 -26.71
C ASP A 97 9.27 3.03 -26.51
N GLU A 98 9.80 3.60 -27.60
CA GLU A 98 10.94 4.52 -27.58
C GLU A 98 10.63 5.81 -26.78
N LEU A 99 9.42 6.34 -26.88
CA LEU A 99 8.99 7.51 -26.11
C LEU A 99 8.90 7.19 -24.61
N LEU A 100 8.36 6.02 -24.26
CA LEU A 100 8.33 5.58 -22.87
C LEU A 100 9.74 5.32 -22.31
N ARG A 101 10.64 4.77 -23.13
CA ARG A 101 12.06 4.60 -22.76
C ARG A 101 12.76 5.96 -22.56
N ALA A 102 12.50 6.94 -23.40
CA ALA A 102 13.02 8.31 -23.26
C ALA A 102 12.58 8.96 -21.94
N CYS A 103 11.40 8.60 -21.40
CA CYS A 103 10.96 9.00 -20.06
C CYS A 103 11.71 8.30 -18.93
N GLY A 104 12.48 7.23 -19.21
CA GLY A 104 13.21 6.43 -18.23
C GLY A 104 12.48 5.15 -17.80
N VAL A 105 11.46 4.72 -18.54
CA VAL A 105 10.70 3.49 -18.24
C VAL A 105 11.46 2.27 -18.77
N SER A 106 11.72 1.28 -17.92
CA SER A 106 12.38 0.03 -18.33
C SER A 106 11.48 -0.83 -19.22
N GLY A 107 12.09 -1.68 -20.08
CA GLY A 107 11.34 -2.52 -21.02
C GLY A 107 10.32 -3.44 -20.34
N ASN A 108 10.62 -3.97 -19.15
CA ASN A 108 9.65 -4.79 -18.40
C ASN A 108 8.46 -3.96 -17.89
N LYS A 109 8.70 -2.73 -17.47
CA LYS A 109 7.61 -1.82 -17.06
C LYS A 109 6.77 -1.38 -18.26
N ILE A 110 7.37 -1.15 -19.44
CA ILE A 110 6.62 -0.86 -20.66
C ILE A 110 5.66 -2.00 -20.99
N LYS A 111 6.14 -3.24 -20.95
CA LYS A 111 5.29 -4.42 -21.17
C LYS A 111 4.15 -4.50 -20.16
N ALA A 112 4.42 -4.17 -18.88
CA ALA A 112 3.40 -4.16 -17.83
C ALA A 112 2.37 -3.02 -18.04
N LEU A 113 2.81 -1.83 -18.44
CA LEU A 113 1.94 -0.70 -18.76
C LEU A 113 1.03 -0.97 -19.95
N LYS A 114 1.56 -1.60 -21.00
CA LYS A 114 0.77 -1.99 -22.18
C LYS A 114 -0.26 -3.06 -21.83
N ASP A 115 0.12 -4.08 -21.03
CA ASP A 115 -0.83 -5.10 -20.55
C ASP A 115 -1.91 -4.49 -19.65
N LEU A 116 -1.54 -3.57 -18.74
CA LEU A 116 -2.50 -2.82 -17.93
C LEU A 116 -3.52 -2.07 -18.80
N ALA A 117 -3.05 -1.40 -19.85
CA ALA A 117 -3.93 -0.66 -20.75
C ALA A 117 -4.89 -1.61 -21.50
N THR A 118 -4.38 -2.72 -22.04
CA THR A 118 -5.18 -3.77 -22.70
C THR A 118 -6.26 -4.29 -21.76
N ARG A 119 -5.88 -4.66 -20.53
CA ARG A 119 -6.81 -5.19 -19.51
C ARG A 119 -7.78 -4.16 -18.95
N THR A 120 -7.51 -2.89 -19.14
CA THR A 120 -8.47 -1.83 -18.82
C THR A 120 -9.52 -1.70 -19.91
N LEU A 121 -9.11 -1.81 -21.17
CA LEU A 121 -10.03 -1.73 -22.32
C LEU A 121 -10.95 -2.96 -22.45
N ASP A 122 -10.46 -4.15 -22.09
CA ASP A 122 -11.27 -5.38 -22.10
C ASP A 122 -12.15 -5.56 -20.83
N GLY A 123 -12.01 -4.64 -19.85
CA GLY A 123 -12.82 -4.64 -18.62
C GLY A 123 -12.29 -5.55 -17.51
N THR A 124 -11.16 -6.24 -17.68
CA THR A 124 -10.47 -7.00 -16.60
C THR A 124 -10.11 -6.07 -15.45
N VAL A 125 -9.53 -4.90 -15.74
CA VAL A 125 -9.35 -3.81 -14.77
C VAL A 125 -10.66 -3.03 -14.70
N PRO A 126 -11.37 -3.08 -13.57
CA PRO A 126 -12.71 -2.49 -13.46
C PRO A 126 -12.65 -0.97 -13.41
N THR A 127 -13.76 -0.33 -13.76
CA THR A 127 -13.94 1.11 -13.56
C THR A 127 -13.98 1.46 -12.08
N HIS A 128 -13.77 2.75 -11.74
CA HIS A 128 -13.88 3.24 -10.36
C HIS A 128 -15.28 2.96 -9.74
N ALA A 129 -16.35 3.03 -10.53
CA ALA A 129 -17.70 2.75 -10.06
C ALA A 129 -17.91 1.25 -9.80
N ALA A 130 -17.36 0.38 -10.66
CA ALA A 130 -17.47 -1.06 -10.53
C ALA A 130 -16.67 -1.61 -9.34
N ILE A 131 -15.39 -1.22 -9.20
CA ILE A 131 -14.49 -1.74 -8.16
C ILE A 131 -15.00 -1.47 -6.74
N ARG A 132 -15.75 -0.41 -6.53
CA ARG A 132 -16.33 -0.09 -5.21
C ARG A 132 -17.38 -1.08 -4.76
N LYS A 133 -18.06 -1.75 -5.70
CA LYS A 133 -19.13 -2.72 -5.45
C LYS A 133 -18.63 -4.16 -5.39
N MET A 134 -17.37 -4.41 -5.78
CA MET A 134 -16.80 -5.76 -5.83
C MET A 134 -16.29 -6.18 -4.45
N ALA A 135 -16.27 -7.50 -4.22
CA ALA A 135 -15.61 -8.10 -3.05
C ALA A 135 -14.07 -8.01 -3.18
N ASP A 136 -13.38 -7.92 -2.05
CA ASP A 136 -11.92 -7.72 -2.02
C ASP A 136 -11.17 -8.87 -2.71
N HIS A 137 -11.60 -10.12 -2.53
CA HIS A 137 -10.99 -11.28 -3.18
C HIS A 137 -11.18 -11.24 -4.71
N GLU A 138 -12.33 -10.80 -5.20
CA GLU A 138 -12.60 -10.65 -6.62
C GLU A 138 -11.71 -9.58 -7.26
N ILE A 139 -11.48 -8.46 -6.54
CA ILE A 139 -10.56 -7.41 -6.96
C ILE A 139 -9.14 -7.96 -7.06
N ILE A 140 -8.69 -8.71 -6.05
CA ILE A 140 -7.35 -9.32 -6.04
C ILE A 140 -7.20 -10.27 -7.23
N GLU A 141 -8.16 -11.17 -7.45
CA GLU A 141 -8.12 -12.14 -8.55
C GLU A 141 -8.05 -11.46 -9.92
N ARG A 142 -8.85 -10.43 -10.15
CA ARG A 142 -8.83 -9.68 -11.43
C ARG A 142 -7.55 -8.88 -11.64
N LEU A 143 -7.15 -8.09 -10.66
CA LEU A 143 -6.03 -7.16 -10.85
C LEU A 143 -4.67 -7.88 -10.88
N THR A 144 -4.54 -9.04 -10.25
CA THR A 144 -3.32 -9.87 -10.34
C THR A 144 -3.11 -10.52 -11.71
N GLN A 145 -4.10 -10.48 -12.61
CA GLN A 145 -3.93 -10.87 -14.00
C GLN A 145 -3.08 -9.87 -14.80
N VAL A 146 -2.96 -8.63 -14.32
CA VAL A 146 -2.13 -7.61 -14.95
C VAL A 146 -0.66 -7.95 -14.74
N ARG A 147 0.12 -7.93 -15.83
CA ARG A 147 1.55 -8.22 -15.78
C ARG A 147 2.29 -7.34 -14.77
N GLY A 148 3.03 -7.96 -13.86
CA GLY A 148 3.82 -7.26 -12.84
C GLY A 148 3.01 -6.73 -11.65
N ILE A 149 1.71 -7.01 -11.58
CA ILE A 149 0.86 -6.70 -10.43
C ILE A 149 0.65 -7.98 -9.61
N GLY A 150 1.22 -7.99 -8.41
CA GLY A 150 1.00 -9.07 -7.44
C GLY A 150 -0.07 -8.71 -6.40
N SER A 151 -0.47 -9.70 -5.59
CA SER A 151 -1.46 -9.53 -4.52
C SER A 151 -1.11 -8.36 -3.58
N TRP A 152 0.16 -8.22 -3.21
CA TRP A 152 0.63 -7.12 -2.36
C TRP A 152 0.31 -5.74 -2.95
N THR A 153 0.53 -5.54 -4.26
CA THR A 153 0.21 -4.26 -4.92
C THR A 153 -1.29 -3.97 -4.87
N VAL A 154 -2.12 -5.01 -5.06
CA VAL A 154 -3.58 -4.88 -4.99
C VAL A 154 -4.03 -4.60 -3.55
N GLU A 155 -3.45 -5.26 -2.55
CA GLU A 155 -3.72 -5.01 -1.13
C GLU A 155 -3.40 -3.55 -0.75
N MET A 156 -2.30 -2.98 -1.27
CA MET A 156 -1.97 -1.56 -1.08
C MET A 156 -3.01 -0.64 -1.73
N LEU A 157 -3.50 -0.97 -2.92
CA LEU A 157 -4.60 -0.23 -3.56
C LEU A 157 -5.88 -0.31 -2.73
N LEU A 158 -6.23 -1.49 -2.22
CA LEU A 158 -7.41 -1.70 -1.37
C LEU A 158 -7.36 -0.85 -0.10
N ILE A 159 -6.22 -0.85 0.60
CA ILE A 159 -6.03 -0.11 1.86
C ILE A 159 -5.96 1.40 1.60
N PHE A 160 -5.04 1.85 0.72
CA PHE A 160 -4.67 3.25 0.61
C PHE A 160 -5.44 4.05 -0.44
N ARG A 161 -6.10 3.38 -1.40
CA ARG A 161 -6.89 4.05 -2.44
C ARG A 161 -8.39 3.83 -2.26
N LEU A 162 -8.81 2.61 -1.92
CA LEU A 162 -10.23 2.30 -1.72
C LEU A 162 -10.68 2.42 -0.27
N GLY A 163 -9.76 2.42 0.70
CA GLY A 163 -10.07 2.51 2.11
C GLY A 163 -10.74 1.25 2.67
N ARG A 164 -10.48 0.09 2.08
CA ARG A 164 -11.05 -1.17 2.57
C ARG A 164 -10.60 -1.45 4.00
N PRO A 165 -11.52 -1.70 4.94
CA PRO A 165 -11.18 -1.82 6.36
C PRO A 165 -10.51 -3.14 6.73
N ASP A 166 -10.69 -4.20 5.92
CA ASP A 166 -10.43 -5.57 6.37
C ASP A 166 -9.40 -6.35 5.51
N ILE A 167 -8.32 -5.68 5.13
CA ILE A 167 -7.19 -6.25 4.38
C ILE A 167 -6.01 -6.50 5.33
N LEU A 168 -5.40 -7.68 5.27
CA LEU A 168 -4.16 -8.00 5.99
C LEU A 168 -3.08 -8.47 5.01
N PRO A 169 -2.11 -7.63 4.67
CA PRO A 169 -1.02 -7.99 3.76
C PRO A 169 0.03 -8.87 4.46
N VAL A 170 -0.28 -10.16 4.57
CA VAL A 170 0.55 -11.13 5.32
C VAL A 170 1.91 -11.40 4.69
N THR A 171 2.11 -11.02 3.44
CA THR A 171 3.40 -11.13 2.73
C THR A 171 4.24 -9.86 2.86
N ASP A 172 3.64 -8.75 3.32
CA ASP A 172 4.35 -7.48 3.51
C ASP A 172 5.42 -7.59 4.60
N TYR A 173 6.66 -7.20 4.26
CA TYR A 173 7.78 -7.28 5.19
C TYR A 173 7.57 -6.43 6.45
N GLY A 174 7.05 -5.21 6.28
CA GLY A 174 6.81 -4.27 7.38
C GLY A 174 5.74 -4.78 8.34
N VAL A 175 4.64 -5.32 7.80
CA VAL A 175 3.56 -5.93 8.60
C VAL A 175 4.06 -7.16 9.35
N ARG A 176 4.82 -8.05 8.70
CA ARG A 176 5.43 -9.23 9.34
C ARG A 176 6.42 -8.84 10.43
N LYS A 177 7.28 -7.85 10.16
CA LYS A 177 8.23 -7.31 11.13
C LYS A 177 7.51 -6.69 12.32
N GLY A 178 6.52 -5.84 12.08
CA GLY A 178 5.71 -5.23 13.14
C GLY A 178 4.96 -6.27 13.98
N TYR A 179 4.47 -7.34 13.35
CA TYR A 179 3.87 -8.46 14.06
C TYR A 179 4.89 -9.13 14.99
N ALA A 180 6.10 -9.44 14.49
CA ALA A 180 7.16 -10.04 15.31
C ALA A 180 7.50 -9.15 16.52
N LEU A 181 7.69 -7.85 16.30
CA LEU A 181 7.99 -6.87 17.36
C LEU A 181 6.88 -6.73 18.41
N THR A 182 5.62 -6.98 18.01
CA THR A 182 4.46 -6.80 18.89
C THR A 182 4.12 -8.07 19.67
N PHE A 183 4.22 -9.23 19.03
CA PHE A 183 3.64 -10.48 19.57
C PHE A 183 4.65 -11.53 19.97
N GLN A 184 5.89 -11.45 19.46
CA GLN A 184 6.95 -12.42 19.78
C GLN A 184 7.91 -11.88 20.83
N ARG A 185 8.56 -12.77 21.56
CA ARG A 185 9.65 -12.42 22.48
C ARG A 185 10.97 -12.44 21.71
N ILE A 186 11.40 -11.28 21.22
CA ILE A 186 12.70 -11.13 20.56
C ILE A 186 13.69 -10.58 21.59
N PRO A 187 14.84 -11.25 21.81
CA PRO A 187 15.87 -10.75 22.72
C PRO A 187 16.37 -9.37 22.28
N LYS A 188 16.45 -8.44 23.24
CA LYS A 188 16.97 -7.08 22.96
C LYS A 188 18.46 -7.07 22.55
N SER A 189 19.17 -8.15 22.85
CA SER A 189 20.60 -8.32 22.57
C SER A 189 20.95 -8.57 21.10
N ARG A 190 19.97 -8.83 20.24
CA ARG A 190 20.21 -9.06 18.81
C ARG A 190 19.19 -8.37 17.91
N ALA A 191 19.63 -8.04 16.70
CA ALA A 191 18.73 -7.54 15.65
C ALA A 191 17.73 -8.62 15.21
N LEU A 192 16.57 -8.18 14.77
CA LEU A 192 15.54 -9.05 14.19
C LEU A 192 16.04 -9.60 12.85
N SER A 193 15.96 -10.92 12.68
CA SER A 193 16.38 -11.64 11.49
C SER A 193 15.18 -12.08 10.63
N ALA A 194 15.45 -12.54 9.42
CA ALA A 194 14.41 -13.08 8.54
C ALA A 194 13.69 -14.31 9.14
N THR A 195 14.39 -15.10 9.96
CA THR A 195 13.84 -16.29 10.66
C THR A 195 12.86 -15.94 11.78
N ASP A 196 12.88 -14.69 12.26
CA ASP A 196 11.94 -14.21 13.28
C ASP A 196 10.61 -13.76 12.65
N LEU A 197 10.55 -13.64 11.34
CA LEU A 197 9.32 -13.20 10.69
C LEU A 197 8.26 -14.31 10.75
N PRO A 198 7.05 -14.01 11.24
CA PRO A 198 5.99 -15.01 11.36
C PRO A 198 5.59 -15.55 9.99
N LYS A 199 5.20 -16.81 9.94
CA LYS A 199 4.56 -17.38 8.74
C LYS A 199 3.17 -16.74 8.55
N PRO A 200 2.70 -16.58 7.30
CA PRO A 200 1.37 -16.03 7.01
C PRO A 200 0.23 -16.67 7.80
N GLU A 201 0.26 -18.01 7.97
CA GLU A 201 -0.79 -18.77 8.65
C GLU A 201 -0.89 -18.40 10.14
N VAL A 202 0.24 -18.11 10.78
CA VAL A 202 0.30 -17.67 12.19
C VAL A 202 -0.38 -16.31 12.35
N MET A 203 -0.11 -15.41 11.40
CA MET A 203 -0.71 -14.07 11.37
C MET A 203 -2.22 -14.16 11.13
N LEU A 204 -2.63 -14.91 10.10
CA LEU A 204 -4.04 -15.10 9.74
C LEU A 204 -4.84 -15.70 10.90
N LYS A 205 -4.28 -16.72 11.61
CA LYS A 205 -4.94 -17.32 12.79
C LYS A 205 -5.22 -16.28 13.86
N ARG A 206 -4.23 -15.42 14.18
CA ARG A 206 -4.43 -14.36 15.19
C ARG A 206 -5.38 -13.30 14.71
N ALA A 207 -5.24 -12.85 13.45
CA ALA A 207 -5.98 -11.77 12.86
C ALA A 207 -7.47 -12.04 12.62
N LYS A 208 -7.94 -13.27 12.81
CA LYS A 208 -9.37 -13.57 12.78
C LYS A 208 -10.18 -12.68 13.73
N ARG A 209 -9.62 -12.37 14.91
CA ARG A 209 -10.25 -11.52 15.91
C ARG A 209 -10.21 -10.02 15.59
N TRP A 210 -9.36 -9.60 14.65
CA TRP A 210 -9.23 -8.20 14.24
C TRP A 210 -10.24 -7.80 13.16
N ALA A 211 -10.90 -8.79 12.52
CA ALA A 211 -11.96 -8.50 11.57
C ALA A 211 -13.10 -7.74 12.28
N PRO A 212 -13.71 -6.75 11.60
CA PRO A 212 -13.52 -6.36 10.21
C PRO A 212 -12.51 -5.21 9.99
N PHE A 213 -11.53 -5.01 10.89
CA PHE A 213 -10.62 -3.87 10.86
C PHE A 213 -9.13 -4.26 10.70
N ARG A 214 -8.86 -5.33 9.92
CA ARG A 214 -7.49 -5.84 9.71
C ARG A 214 -6.57 -4.84 9.00
N SER A 215 -7.09 -3.94 8.17
CA SER A 215 -6.31 -2.85 7.56
C SER A 215 -5.79 -1.85 8.60
N VAL A 216 -6.62 -1.54 9.60
CA VAL A 216 -6.22 -0.67 10.71
C VAL A 216 -5.16 -1.37 11.56
N ALA A 217 -5.35 -2.65 11.88
CA ALA A 217 -4.34 -3.45 12.58
C ALA A 217 -3.00 -3.48 11.81
N ALA A 218 -3.02 -3.69 10.48
CA ALA A 218 -1.83 -3.68 9.64
C ALA A 218 -1.11 -2.31 9.67
N TRP A 219 -1.86 -1.22 9.70
CA TRP A 219 -1.31 0.12 9.83
C TRP A 219 -0.53 0.29 11.14
N TYR A 220 -1.06 -0.18 12.27
CA TYR A 220 -0.35 -0.16 13.55
C TYR A 220 0.88 -1.07 13.56
N LEU A 221 0.84 -2.20 12.86
CA LEU A 221 2.02 -3.07 12.72
C LEU A 221 3.15 -2.36 11.96
N TRP A 222 2.85 -1.57 10.92
CA TRP A 222 3.88 -0.72 10.30
C TRP A 222 4.43 0.31 11.30
N ARG A 223 3.59 0.95 12.13
CA ARG A 223 4.04 1.90 13.16
C ARG A 223 4.90 1.25 14.25
N ALA A 224 4.70 -0.03 14.55
CA ALA A 224 5.60 -0.76 15.46
C ALA A 224 7.05 -0.75 14.97
N CYS A 225 7.27 -0.79 13.64
CA CYS A 225 8.61 -0.67 13.05
C CYS A 225 9.22 0.71 13.29
N ASP A 226 8.42 1.77 13.17
CA ASP A 226 8.88 3.15 13.37
C ASP A 226 9.25 3.40 14.83
N LEU A 227 8.41 2.95 15.78
CA LEU A 227 8.68 3.02 17.21
C LEU A 227 9.98 2.29 17.59
N HIS A 228 10.21 1.13 16.98
CA HIS A 228 11.43 0.36 17.22
C HIS A 228 12.69 1.07 16.69
N ALA A 229 12.61 1.66 15.50
CA ALA A 229 13.70 2.42 14.90
C ALA A 229 14.05 3.68 15.70
N SER A 230 13.06 4.37 16.26
CA SER A 230 13.25 5.57 17.10
C SER A 230 13.90 5.23 18.43
N ALA A 231 13.51 4.12 19.07
CA ALA A 231 14.12 3.66 20.31
C ALA A 231 15.61 3.28 20.15
N GLY A 232 16.00 2.75 18.99
CA GLY A 232 17.40 2.44 18.68
C GLY A 232 18.29 3.67 18.52
N LYS A 233 17.73 4.77 18.01
CA LYS A 233 18.47 6.04 17.82
C LYS A 233 18.75 6.77 19.15
N SER A 234 17.81 6.71 20.10
CA SER A 234 17.99 7.36 21.41
C SER A 234 19.05 6.70 22.28
N ILE A 235 19.36 5.42 22.06
CA ILE A 235 20.41 4.69 22.79
C ILE A 235 21.80 5.01 22.23
N SER A 236 21.92 5.29 20.93
CA SER A 236 23.22 5.61 20.29
C SER A 236 23.67 7.07 20.47
N SER A 237 22.79 7.97 20.88
CA SER A 237 23.11 9.39 21.13
C SER A 237 23.38 9.72 22.61
N GLY A 238 23.35 8.73 23.50
CA GLY A 238 23.59 8.88 24.94
C GLY A 238 24.92 8.30 25.43
N SER A 239 25.84 7.97 24.51
CA SER A 239 27.16 7.41 24.82
C SER A 239 28.30 8.26 24.22
N GLU A 240 28.25 9.58 24.42
CA GLU A 240 29.38 10.50 24.26
C GLU A 240 29.66 11.20 25.57
#